data_122dfb4de111cf7c2db8ef200ba2266c
#
_entry.id   122dfb4de111cf7c2db8ef200ba2266c
#
_cell.length_a   1.000
_cell.length_b   1.000
_cell.length_c   1.000
_cell.angle_alpha   90.00
_cell.angle_beta   90.00
_cell.angle_gamma   90.00
#
_symmetry.space_group_name_H-M   'P 1'
#
loop_
_entity.id
_entity.type
_entity.pdbx_description
1 polymer ?
#
loop_
_entity_poly.entity_id
_entity_poly.type
_entity_poly.pdbx_seq_one_letter_code
_entity_poly.pdbx_strand_id
1 'polypeptide(L)'
;MESDFNFIEHMRKSKIKFEVDQKRDSIKILDMEIRSFSEKSNMNISSRIFDLVKEQERDIKAIEKSGLDLRKRIEDTEKDKTKKPRVQMIKKQKISWFERYRWFFTSEGFLAVGGRDVNSNNVILRKYLTNKDLVFHAEIIGSPFFILKDCSEEQENSIDEVLEAVVSFSRAWRENIQADGYWVKPEQIKSAAPSGTYLPKGTVRIQGTKNLKKNIMPQIAIGVYNKDGNPTLMSGPEDAIKKNCQNYLLLIPEKIKVSETAKKVKSELIALSDMKEYDLKSKPLDDFIRVLPASGGKIIKSIKK
;
A
#
# COMPACT_ATOMS: atom_id res chain seq x y z
N MET A 1 -30.44 33.77 30.24
CA MET A 1 -31.71 33.49 29.51
C MET A 1 -31.92 34.37 28.29
N GLU A 2 -31.64 35.67 28.28
CA GLU A 2 -31.82 36.53 27.08
C GLU A 2 -30.79 36.30 25.98
N SER A 3 -29.54 35.92 26.29
CA SER A 3 -28.48 35.68 25.30
C SER A 3 -28.68 34.39 24.49
N ASP A 4 -29.25 33.37 25.11
CA ASP A 4 -29.45 32.04 24.46
C ASP A 4 -30.66 32.11 23.50
N PHE A 5 -31.65 32.89 23.82
CA PHE A 5 -32.79 33.11 22.95
C PHE A 5 -32.41 33.83 21.66
N ASN A 6 -31.43 34.71 21.72
CA ASN A 6 -30.93 35.47 20.58
C ASN A 6 -30.14 34.59 19.59
N PHE A 7 -29.37 33.64 20.10
CA PHE A 7 -28.56 32.72 19.26
C PHE A 7 -29.44 31.75 18.46
N ILE A 8 -30.40 31.09 19.14
CA ILE A 8 -31.33 30.16 18.48
C ILE A 8 -32.20 30.88 17.44
N GLU A 9 -32.61 32.09 17.72
CA GLU A 9 -33.41 32.92 16.80
C GLU A 9 -32.57 33.34 15.57
N HIS A 10 -31.30 33.67 15.77
CA HIS A 10 -30.36 33.97 14.69
C HIS A 10 -30.10 32.76 13.81
N MET A 11 -29.92 31.57 14.38
CA MET A 11 -29.75 30.31 13.65
C MET A 11 -31.00 29.96 12.83
N ARG A 12 -32.20 30.19 13.36
CA ARG A 12 -33.47 30.01 12.61
C ARG A 12 -33.57 30.94 11.41
N LYS A 13 -33.10 32.18 11.52
CA LYS A 13 -33.07 33.16 10.42
C LYS A 13 -32.04 32.82 9.34
N SER A 14 -30.95 32.11 9.68
CA SER A 14 -29.87 31.75 8.76
C SER A 14 -30.15 30.52 7.87
N LYS A 15 -31.31 29.88 7.96
CA LYS A 15 -31.70 28.65 7.25
C LYS A 15 -30.79 27.43 7.48
N ILE A 16 -29.98 27.46 8.52
CA ILE A 16 -29.12 26.32 8.91
C ILE A 16 -30.01 25.31 9.64
N LYS A 17 -29.97 24.06 9.23
CA LYS A 17 -30.66 22.97 9.92
C LYS A 17 -29.94 22.64 11.22
N PHE A 18 -30.63 22.65 12.33
CA PHE A 18 -30.12 22.28 13.65
C PHE A 18 -31.20 21.55 14.46
N GLU A 19 -30.77 20.66 15.34
CA GLU A 19 -31.62 19.95 16.29
C GLU A 19 -31.15 20.26 17.71
N VAL A 20 -32.11 20.55 18.61
CA VAL A 20 -31.81 20.80 20.02
C VAL A 20 -32.26 19.61 20.85
N ASP A 21 -31.34 18.94 21.52
CA ASP A 21 -31.63 17.90 22.50
C ASP A 21 -31.63 18.50 23.93
N GLN A 22 -32.81 18.85 24.43
CA GLN A 22 -32.97 19.44 25.78
C GLN A 22 -32.60 18.47 26.91
N LYS A 23 -32.66 17.14 26.69
CA LYS A 23 -32.28 16.15 27.71
C LYS A 23 -30.77 15.98 27.86
N ARG A 24 -30.02 16.25 26.81
CA ARG A 24 -28.53 16.12 26.77
C ARG A 24 -27.86 17.49 26.83
N ASP A 25 -28.61 18.57 26.93
CA ASP A 25 -28.08 19.94 26.88
C ASP A 25 -27.09 20.12 25.71
N SER A 26 -27.55 19.73 24.51
CA SER A 26 -26.73 19.76 23.30
C SER A 26 -27.51 20.29 22.10
N ILE A 27 -26.79 20.95 21.18
CA ILE A 27 -27.27 21.32 19.85
C ILE A 27 -26.48 20.52 18.80
N LYS A 28 -27.19 19.90 17.89
CA LYS A 28 -26.62 19.26 16.73
C LYS A 28 -26.78 20.17 15.50
N ILE A 29 -25.65 20.58 14.92
CA ILE A 29 -25.61 21.41 13.71
C ILE A 29 -24.86 20.59 12.64
N LEU A 30 -25.55 20.26 11.54
CA LEU A 30 -25.05 19.31 10.57
C LEU A 30 -24.73 17.98 11.27
N ASP A 31 -23.49 17.51 11.19
CA ASP A 31 -23.04 16.25 11.84
C ASP A 31 -22.28 16.48 13.17
N MET A 32 -22.29 17.72 13.70
CA MET A 32 -21.57 18.08 14.91
C MET A 32 -22.51 18.24 16.10
N GLU A 33 -22.21 17.54 17.22
CA GLU A 33 -22.91 17.66 18.50
C GLU A 33 -22.11 18.57 19.44
N ILE A 34 -22.71 19.70 19.86
CA ILE A 34 -22.14 20.67 20.81
C ILE A 34 -22.83 20.49 22.15
N ARG A 35 -22.09 20.04 23.17
CA ARG A 35 -22.60 19.78 24.52
C ARG A 35 -22.37 20.96 25.46
N SER A 36 -23.33 21.20 26.37
CA SER A 36 -23.34 22.14 27.49
C SER A 36 -23.65 23.58 27.17
N PHE A 37 -24.83 24.03 27.68
CA PHE A 37 -25.38 25.38 27.61
C PHE A 37 -25.24 26.18 28.93
N SER A 38 -24.36 25.85 29.86
CA SER A 38 -24.21 26.61 31.08
C SER A 38 -23.66 28.04 30.81
N GLU A 39 -24.10 29.05 31.55
CA GLU A 39 -23.80 30.48 31.32
C GLU A 39 -22.31 30.85 31.24
N LYS A 40 -21.39 30.03 31.79
CA LYS A 40 -19.95 30.20 31.61
C LYS A 40 -19.42 29.64 30.26
N SER A 41 -20.28 28.95 29.49
CA SER A 41 -19.92 28.27 28.27
C SER A 41 -20.21 29.08 26.99
N ASN A 42 -21.03 30.13 27.04
CA ASN A 42 -21.48 30.86 25.84
C ASN A 42 -20.32 31.56 25.09
N MET A 43 -19.34 32.12 25.80
CA MET A 43 -18.11 32.67 25.17
C MET A 43 -17.26 31.58 24.51
N ASN A 44 -17.22 30.40 25.11
CA ASN A 44 -16.50 29.26 24.56
C ASN A 44 -17.19 28.66 23.32
N ILE A 45 -18.51 28.66 23.24
CA ILE A 45 -19.28 28.11 22.11
C ILE A 45 -19.11 29.01 20.88
N SER A 46 -19.27 30.33 21.05
CA SER A 46 -19.08 31.29 19.96
C SER A 46 -17.65 31.27 19.41
N SER A 47 -16.65 31.18 20.29
CA SER A 47 -15.25 31.03 19.88
C SER A 47 -14.99 29.73 19.12
N ARG A 48 -15.55 28.62 19.60
CA ARG A 48 -15.41 27.32 18.91
C ARG A 48 -16.09 27.30 17.54
N ILE A 49 -17.28 27.87 17.43
CA ILE A 49 -17.98 28.01 16.15
C ILE A 49 -17.16 28.88 15.19
N PHE A 50 -16.60 29.97 15.68
CA PHE A 50 -15.76 30.87 14.90
C PHE A 50 -14.47 30.14 14.40
N ASP A 51 -13.83 29.37 15.28
CA ASP A 51 -12.66 28.59 14.94
C ASP A 51 -12.97 27.50 13.88
N LEU A 52 -14.10 26.81 14.01
CA LEU A 52 -14.58 25.83 13.06
C LEU A 52 -14.92 26.48 11.70
N VAL A 53 -15.58 27.61 11.68
CA VAL A 53 -15.85 28.34 10.43
C VAL A 53 -14.55 28.75 9.76
N LYS A 54 -13.59 29.26 10.52
CA LYS A 54 -12.28 29.65 10.00
C LYS A 54 -11.45 28.46 9.48
N GLU A 55 -11.58 27.29 10.11
CA GLU A 55 -10.99 26.04 9.63
C GLU A 55 -11.62 25.60 8.32
N GLN A 56 -12.95 25.58 8.23
CA GLN A 56 -13.67 25.23 7.00
C GLN A 56 -13.37 26.21 5.85
N GLU A 57 -13.25 27.51 6.12
CA GLU A 57 -12.83 28.48 5.10
C GLU A 57 -11.41 28.22 4.58
N ARG A 58 -10.48 27.78 5.46
CA ARG A 58 -9.13 27.38 5.04
C ARG A 58 -9.16 26.14 4.15
N ASP A 59 -9.97 25.15 4.53
CA ASP A 59 -10.12 23.91 3.76
C ASP A 59 -10.74 24.18 2.40
N ILE A 60 -11.77 25.02 2.32
CA ILE A 60 -12.39 25.46 1.06
C ILE A 60 -11.35 26.13 0.17
N LYS A 61 -10.58 27.10 0.69
CA LYS A 61 -9.51 27.78 -0.06
C LYS A 61 -8.42 26.81 -0.54
N ALA A 62 -8.07 25.80 0.29
CA ALA A 62 -7.10 24.79 -0.08
C ALA A 62 -7.63 23.89 -1.22
N ILE A 63 -8.90 23.49 -1.17
CA ILE A 63 -9.57 22.71 -2.21
C ILE A 63 -9.69 23.52 -3.51
N GLU A 64 -10.09 24.79 -3.44
CA GLU A 64 -10.16 25.67 -4.60
C GLU A 64 -8.81 25.85 -5.28
N LYS A 65 -7.75 26.07 -4.47
CA LYS A 65 -6.36 26.17 -4.99
C LYS A 65 -5.92 24.87 -5.66
N SER A 66 -6.16 23.73 -5.03
CA SER A 66 -5.89 22.41 -5.60
C SER A 66 -6.67 22.19 -6.90
N GLY A 67 -7.93 22.61 -6.95
CA GLY A 67 -8.78 22.53 -8.14
C GLY A 67 -8.24 23.37 -9.30
N LEU A 68 -7.76 24.58 -9.01
CA LEU A 68 -7.12 25.45 -10.00
C LEU A 68 -5.81 24.86 -10.54
N ASP A 69 -4.98 24.29 -9.65
CA ASP A 69 -3.74 23.64 -10.05
C ASP A 69 -3.99 22.40 -10.91
N LEU A 70 -5.02 21.62 -10.59
CA LEU A 70 -5.44 20.48 -11.41
C LEU A 70 -5.95 20.91 -12.78
N ARG A 71 -6.75 21.98 -12.86
CA ARG A 71 -7.22 22.52 -14.15
C ARG A 71 -6.06 22.98 -15.02
N LYS A 72 -5.08 23.72 -14.46
CA LYS A 72 -3.86 24.11 -15.18
C LYS A 72 -3.08 22.91 -15.71
N ARG A 73 -2.91 21.86 -14.89
CA ARG A 73 -2.24 20.62 -15.32
C ARG A 73 -3.00 19.91 -16.44
N ILE A 74 -4.33 19.93 -16.43
CA ILE A 74 -5.16 19.38 -17.49
C ILE A 74 -4.97 20.19 -18.78
N GLU A 75 -5.04 21.53 -18.72
CA GLU A 75 -4.81 22.40 -19.88
C GLU A 75 -3.39 22.23 -20.45
N ASP A 76 -2.37 22.17 -19.60
CA ASP A 76 -1.00 21.93 -20.03
C ASP A 76 -0.84 20.56 -20.68
N THR A 77 -1.51 19.53 -20.13
CA THR A 77 -1.51 18.18 -20.69
C THR A 77 -2.25 18.13 -22.04
N GLU A 78 -3.31 18.93 -22.22
CA GLU A 78 -4.04 19.04 -23.49
C GLU A 78 -3.24 19.80 -24.56
N LYS A 79 -2.53 20.87 -24.19
CA LYS A 79 -1.62 21.60 -25.09
C LYS A 79 -0.43 20.72 -25.52
N ASP A 80 0.07 19.84 -24.64
CA ASP A 80 1.14 18.88 -24.99
C ASP A 80 0.64 17.73 -25.88
N LYS A 81 -0.64 17.37 -25.83
CA LYS A 81 -1.22 16.35 -26.72
C LYS A 81 -1.17 16.75 -28.22
N THR A 82 -1.14 18.02 -28.49
CA THR A 82 -1.04 18.52 -29.88
C THR A 82 0.37 18.43 -30.48
N LYS A 83 1.40 18.16 -29.65
CA LYS A 83 2.81 18.09 -30.06
C LYS A 83 3.44 16.68 -29.97
N LYS A 84 2.71 15.64 -29.63
CA LYS A 84 3.28 14.30 -29.52
C LYS A 84 3.28 13.56 -30.85
N PRO A 85 4.42 12.96 -31.29
CA PRO A 85 4.43 12.01 -32.37
C PRO A 85 3.46 10.86 -32.06
N ARG A 86 2.79 10.36 -33.09
CA ARG A 86 1.86 9.23 -33.05
C ARG A 86 2.40 8.14 -32.12
N VAL A 87 1.89 8.08 -30.90
CA VAL A 87 2.14 6.95 -30.01
C VAL A 87 1.52 5.75 -30.71
N GLN A 88 2.36 4.82 -31.16
CA GLN A 88 1.90 3.51 -31.60
C GLN A 88 0.96 2.97 -30.55
N MET A 89 -0.26 2.58 -30.95
CA MET A 89 -1.24 1.99 -30.04
C MET A 89 -0.58 0.78 -29.36
N ILE A 90 -0.17 0.98 -28.13
CA ILE A 90 0.30 -0.12 -27.27
C ILE A 90 -0.91 -1.06 -27.17
N LYS A 91 -0.83 -2.23 -27.80
CA LYS A 91 -1.83 -3.28 -27.67
C LYS A 91 -2.14 -3.42 -26.18
N LYS A 92 -3.41 -3.29 -25.78
CA LYS A 92 -3.84 -3.53 -24.38
C LYS A 92 -3.33 -4.89 -23.96
N GLN A 93 -2.27 -4.91 -23.14
CA GLN A 93 -1.67 -6.13 -22.66
C GLN A 93 -2.64 -6.83 -21.70
N LYS A 94 -2.69 -8.13 -21.84
CA LYS A 94 -3.41 -8.99 -20.90
C LYS A 94 -2.62 -9.02 -19.59
N ILE A 95 -3.01 -8.19 -18.61
CA ILE A 95 -2.41 -8.16 -17.28
C ILE A 95 -2.62 -9.54 -16.64
N SER A 96 -1.55 -10.19 -16.22
CA SER A 96 -1.65 -11.44 -15.51
C SER A 96 -2.30 -11.23 -14.14
N TRP A 97 -3.06 -12.23 -13.68
CA TRP A 97 -3.82 -12.14 -12.44
C TRP A 97 -2.96 -11.77 -11.22
N PHE A 98 -1.70 -12.16 -11.21
CA PHE A 98 -0.77 -11.93 -10.10
C PHE A 98 -0.18 -10.52 -10.06
N GLU A 99 -0.14 -9.79 -11.18
CA GLU A 99 0.50 -8.46 -11.27
C GLU A 99 -0.17 -7.38 -10.37
N ARG A 100 -1.40 -7.61 -9.93
CA ARG A 100 -2.09 -6.77 -8.95
C ARG A 100 -1.60 -6.94 -7.52
N TYR A 101 -0.87 -8.03 -7.25
CA TYR A 101 -0.32 -8.39 -5.95
C TYR A 101 1.17 -8.05 -5.88
N ARG A 102 1.86 -8.43 -4.80
CA ARG A 102 3.31 -8.56 -4.78
C ARG A 102 3.67 -9.84 -5.49
N TRP A 103 4.64 -9.80 -6.35
CA TRP A 103 5.00 -11.00 -7.10
C TRP A 103 6.44 -10.95 -7.58
N PHE A 104 7.03 -12.12 -7.72
CA PHE A 104 8.30 -12.33 -8.40
C PHE A 104 8.39 -13.79 -8.85
N PHE A 105 9.29 -14.04 -9.78
CA PHE A 105 9.73 -15.40 -10.07
C PHE A 105 11.00 -15.68 -9.26
N THR A 106 11.07 -16.83 -8.60
CA THR A 106 12.25 -17.28 -7.87
C THR A 106 13.43 -17.53 -8.81
N SER A 107 14.62 -17.70 -8.27
CA SER A 107 15.81 -18.07 -9.07
C SER A 107 15.65 -19.41 -9.79
N GLU A 108 14.82 -20.31 -9.25
CA GLU A 108 14.47 -21.61 -9.84
C GLU A 108 13.24 -21.55 -10.77
N GLY A 109 12.61 -20.37 -10.94
CA GLY A 109 11.53 -20.12 -11.89
C GLY A 109 10.10 -20.29 -11.36
N PHE A 110 9.91 -20.54 -10.08
CA PHE A 110 8.57 -20.63 -9.46
C PHE A 110 7.96 -19.26 -9.23
N LEU A 111 6.65 -19.17 -9.38
CA LEU A 111 5.92 -17.91 -9.14
C LEU A 111 5.57 -17.75 -7.65
N ALA A 112 6.11 -16.73 -7.03
CA ALA A 112 5.74 -16.27 -5.70
C ALA A 112 4.73 -15.11 -5.79
N VAL A 113 3.61 -15.19 -5.04
CA VAL A 113 2.57 -14.15 -5.02
C VAL A 113 2.17 -13.83 -3.60
N GLY A 114 2.26 -12.56 -3.21
CA GLY A 114 1.99 -12.08 -1.87
C GLY A 114 0.96 -10.96 -1.80
N GLY A 115 0.21 -10.92 -0.71
CA GLY A 115 -0.78 -9.88 -0.47
C GLY A 115 -0.16 -8.52 -0.16
N ARG A 116 -0.93 -7.46 -0.36
CA ARG A 116 -0.57 -6.08 -0.01
C ARG A 116 -1.25 -5.62 1.27
N ASP A 117 -2.40 -6.20 1.55
CA ASP A 117 -3.31 -5.88 2.66
C ASP A 117 -4.12 -7.12 3.05
N VAL A 118 -4.95 -6.99 4.08
CA VAL A 118 -5.79 -8.07 4.61
C VAL A 118 -6.73 -8.64 3.53
N ASN A 119 -7.31 -7.79 2.68
CA ASN A 119 -8.24 -8.23 1.64
C ASN A 119 -7.53 -9.04 0.56
N SER A 120 -6.39 -8.57 0.09
CA SER A 120 -5.58 -9.28 -0.91
C SER A 120 -5.01 -10.58 -0.37
N ASN A 121 -4.59 -10.64 0.91
CA ASN A 121 -4.20 -11.89 1.58
C ASN A 121 -5.33 -12.92 1.53
N ASN A 122 -6.57 -12.51 1.88
CA ASN A 122 -7.72 -13.38 1.84
C ASN A 122 -8.05 -13.89 0.43
N VAL A 123 -7.96 -13.00 -0.57
CA VAL A 123 -8.22 -13.39 -1.95
C VAL A 123 -7.19 -14.39 -2.44
N ILE A 124 -5.90 -14.18 -2.13
CA ILE A 124 -4.81 -15.11 -2.51
C ILE A 124 -5.07 -16.48 -1.91
N LEU A 125 -5.32 -16.58 -0.60
CA LEU A 125 -5.52 -17.85 0.09
C LEU A 125 -6.81 -18.56 -0.30
N ARG A 126 -7.89 -17.83 -0.64
CA ARG A 126 -9.18 -18.46 -1.00
C ARG A 126 -9.30 -18.82 -2.48
N LYS A 127 -8.72 -18.01 -3.37
CA LYS A 127 -8.96 -18.13 -4.81
C LYS A 127 -7.82 -18.77 -5.56
N TYR A 128 -6.59 -18.56 -5.10
CA TYR A 128 -5.39 -18.91 -5.87
C TYR A 128 -4.53 -19.99 -5.22
N LEU A 129 -4.76 -20.32 -3.95
CA LEU A 129 -4.07 -21.39 -3.26
C LEU A 129 -4.57 -22.76 -3.77
N THR A 130 -3.62 -23.63 -4.11
CA THR A 130 -3.86 -25.03 -4.51
C THR A 130 -3.07 -25.98 -3.60
N ASN A 131 -3.38 -27.27 -3.65
CA ASN A 131 -2.68 -28.27 -2.83
C ASN A 131 -1.23 -28.53 -3.23
N LYS A 132 -0.78 -27.95 -4.38
CA LYS A 132 0.60 -28.05 -4.86
C LYS A 132 1.47 -26.86 -4.46
N ASP A 133 0.91 -25.92 -3.72
CA ASP A 133 1.59 -24.69 -3.33
C ASP A 133 2.17 -24.79 -1.93
N LEU A 134 3.06 -23.87 -1.57
CA LEU A 134 3.49 -23.63 -0.20
C LEU A 134 3.00 -22.25 0.26
N VAL A 135 2.67 -22.12 1.54
CA VAL A 135 2.15 -20.85 2.12
C VAL A 135 3.16 -20.32 3.12
N PHE A 136 3.45 -19.03 3.01
CA PHE A 136 4.49 -18.35 3.79
C PHE A 136 3.91 -17.18 4.60
N HIS A 137 4.48 -16.97 5.77
CA HIS A 137 4.19 -15.81 6.62
C HIS A 137 5.37 -15.55 7.57
N ALA A 138 5.45 -14.38 8.22
CA ALA A 138 6.44 -14.11 9.25
C ALA A 138 5.81 -14.00 10.62
N GLU A 139 6.58 -14.33 11.68
CA GLU A 139 6.18 -14.22 13.10
C GLU A 139 6.23 -12.75 13.57
N ILE A 140 5.68 -11.85 12.75
CA ILE A 140 5.57 -10.43 13.05
C ILE A 140 4.22 -9.89 12.58
N ILE A 141 3.61 -9.02 13.38
CA ILE A 141 2.33 -8.39 13.03
C ILE A 141 2.49 -7.57 11.74
N GLY A 142 1.49 -7.68 10.85
CA GLY A 142 1.49 -6.95 9.58
C GLY A 142 2.33 -7.61 8.47
N SER A 143 2.70 -8.87 8.66
CA SER A 143 3.28 -9.69 7.60
C SER A 143 2.25 -10.01 6.53
N PRO A 144 2.62 -10.00 5.24
CA PRO A 144 1.79 -10.54 4.18
C PRO A 144 1.79 -12.07 4.19
N PHE A 145 0.72 -12.67 3.66
CA PHE A 145 0.78 -14.05 3.21
C PHE A 145 1.34 -14.10 1.80
N PHE A 146 2.29 -15.00 1.56
CA PHE A 146 2.75 -15.37 0.24
C PHE A 146 2.35 -16.81 -0.07
N ILE A 147 2.10 -17.10 -1.33
CA ILE A 147 2.01 -18.45 -1.87
C ILE A 147 3.13 -18.65 -2.89
N LEU A 148 3.78 -19.80 -2.86
CA LEU A 148 4.73 -20.23 -3.86
C LEU A 148 4.05 -21.31 -4.70
N LYS A 149 3.86 -21.04 -5.99
CA LYS A 149 3.04 -21.85 -6.88
C LYS A 149 3.77 -23.09 -7.36
N ASP A 150 3.06 -24.24 -7.32
CA ASP A 150 3.48 -25.52 -7.89
C ASP A 150 4.90 -25.93 -7.44
N CYS A 151 5.23 -25.69 -6.18
CA CYS A 151 6.55 -25.90 -5.59
C CYS A 151 6.49 -26.96 -4.49
N SER A 152 7.49 -27.86 -4.48
CA SER A 152 7.68 -28.85 -3.43
C SER A 152 8.68 -28.38 -2.36
N GLU A 153 8.79 -29.15 -1.28
CA GLU A 153 9.69 -28.85 -0.15
C GLU A 153 11.19 -29.00 -0.53
N GLU A 154 11.48 -29.57 -1.69
CA GLU A 154 12.85 -29.81 -2.16
C GLU A 154 13.51 -28.58 -2.79
N GLN A 155 12.73 -27.55 -3.13
CA GLN A 155 13.21 -26.29 -3.70
C GLN A 155 13.64 -25.31 -2.62
N GLU A 156 14.68 -25.64 -1.88
CA GLU A 156 15.17 -24.87 -0.73
C GLU A 156 15.50 -23.42 -1.08
N ASN A 157 16.12 -23.15 -2.25
CA ASN A 157 16.43 -21.79 -2.67
C ASN A 157 15.17 -20.93 -2.85
N SER A 158 14.15 -21.49 -3.51
CA SER A 158 12.88 -20.79 -3.72
C SER A 158 12.14 -20.54 -2.41
N ILE A 159 12.19 -21.50 -1.48
CA ILE A 159 11.62 -21.36 -0.13
C ILE A 159 12.31 -20.24 0.63
N ASP A 160 13.64 -20.21 0.62
CA ASP A 160 14.44 -19.19 1.30
C ASP A 160 14.18 -17.80 0.72
N GLU A 161 14.09 -17.66 -0.58
CA GLU A 161 13.74 -16.42 -1.26
C GLU A 161 12.37 -15.92 -0.84
N VAL A 162 11.36 -16.79 -0.77
CA VAL A 162 10.00 -16.33 -0.35
C VAL A 162 9.98 -15.97 1.14
N LEU A 163 10.73 -16.65 2.00
CA LEU A 163 10.87 -16.28 3.42
C LEU A 163 11.50 -14.90 3.57
N GLU A 164 12.55 -14.58 2.79
CA GLU A 164 13.16 -13.26 2.77
C GLU A 164 12.16 -12.18 2.30
N ALA A 165 11.40 -12.45 1.24
CA ALA A 165 10.37 -11.55 0.74
C ALA A 165 9.28 -11.26 1.77
N VAL A 166 8.78 -12.30 2.46
CA VAL A 166 7.74 -12.17 3.51
C VAL A 166 8.21 -11.25 4.62
N VAL A 167 9.45 -11.41 5.10
CA VAL A 167 10.03 -10.56 6.13
C VAL A 167 10.22 -9.13 5.61
N SER A 168 10.74 -8.98 4.40
CA SER A 168 11.01 -7.67 3.78
C SER A 168 9.74 -6.87 3.50
N PHE A 169 8.62 -7.51 3.22
CA PHE A 169 7.33 -6.85 3.03
C PHE A 169 6.49 -6.75 4.31
N SER A 170 7.03 -7.16 5.45
CA SER A 170 6.39 -7.09 6.75
C SER A 170 6.71 -5.77 7.51
N ARG A 171 6.24 -5.69 8.74
CA ARG A 171 6.59 -4.61 9.66
C ARG A 171 8.09 -4.57 9.99
N ALA A 172 8.82 -5.70 9.85
CA ALA A 172 10.27 -5.77 10.05
C ALA A 172 11.03 -4.75 9.20
N TRP A 173 10.58 -4.49 7.97
CA TRP A 173 11.16 -3.45 7.10
C TRP A 173 11.07 -2.07 7.74
N ARG A 174 9.88 -1.67 8.22
CA ARG A 174 9.67 -0.33 8.79
C ARG A 174 10.47 -0.12 10.08
N GLU A 175 10.63 -1.17 10.87
CA GLU A 175 11.33 -1.13 12.15
C GLU A 175 12.83 -1.43 12.01
N ASN A 176 13.26 -1.86 10.82
CA ASN A 176 14.65 -2.26 10.54
C ASN A 176 15.16 -3.32 11.52
N ILE A 177 14.39 -4.38 11.69
CA ILE A 177 14.71 -5.50 12.59
C ILE A 177 14.66 -6.83 11.85
N GLN A 178 15.38 -7.80 12.37
CA GLN A 178 15.24 -9.20 11.96
C GLN A 178 13.88 -9.75 12.40
N ALA A 179 13.36 -10.70 11.63
CA ALA A 179 12.17 -11.46 12.00
C ALA A 179 12.27 -12.91 11.55
N ASP A 180 11.52 -13.75 12.23
CA ASP A 180 11.42 -15.16 11.87
C ASP A 180 10.34 -15.33 10.80
N GLY A 181 10.66 -16.05 9.74
CA GLY A 181 9.74 -16.46 8.70
C GLY A 181 9.42 -17.95 8.81
N TYR A 182 8.26 -18.34 8.31
CA TYR A 182 7.89 -19.76 8.26
C TYR A 182 7.07 -20.07 7.01
N TRP A 183 7.07 -21.34 6.65
CA TRP A 183 6.17 -21.86 5.65
C TRP A 183 5.40 -23.07 6.17
N VAL A 184 4.24 -23.31 5.55
CA VAL A 184 3.33 -24.42 5.85
C VAL A 184 2.69 -24.94 4.56
N LYS A 185 2.16 -26.17 4.62
CA LYS A 185 1.36 -26.74 3.54
C LYS A 185 -0.06 -26.16 3.53
N PRO A 186 -0.75 -26.15 2.38
CA PRO A 186 -2.10 -25.62 2.25
C PRO A 186 -3.11 -26.26 3.21
N GLU A 187 -2.99 -27.57 3.46
CA GLU A 187 -3.85 -28.32 4.38
C GLU A 187 -3.80 -27.84 5.84
N GLN A 188 -2.70 -27.16 6.23
CA GLN A 188 -2.52 -26.58 7.54
C GLN A 188 -3.26 -25.24 7.72
N ILE A 189 -3.75 -24.63 6.63
CA ILE A 189 -4.51 -23.38 6.66
C ILE A 189 -5.99 -23.66 6.93
N LYS A 190 -6.50 -23.19 8.07
CA LYS A 190 -7.90 -23.33 8.45
C LYS A 190 -8.58 -21.96 8.47
N SER A 191 -9.66 -21.83 7.71
CA SER A 191 -10.45 -20.60 7.64
C SER A 191 -11.56 -20.54 8.70
N ALA A 192 -11.86 -21.66 9.36
CA ALA A 192 -12.91 -21.75 10.35
C ALA A 192 -12.34 -21.60 11.78
N ALA A 193 -13.06 -20.84 12.62
CA ALA A 193 -12.82 -20.80 14.03
C ALA A 193 -13.15 -22.16 14.68
N PRO A 194 -12.41 -22.62 15.68
CA PRO A 194 -12.88 -23.71 16.53
C PRO A 194 -14.23 -23.34 17.15
N SER A 195 -15.06 -24.39 17.45
CA SER A 195 -16.31 -24.17 18.14
C SER A 195 -16.11 -23.36 19.42
N GLY A 196 -16.87 -22.27 19.58
CA GLY A 196 -16.80 -21.38 20.75
C GLY A 196 -15.72 -20.27 20.68
N THR A 197 -14.98 -20.11 19.57
CA THR A 197 -13.99 -19.03 19.41
C THR A 197 -14.33 -18.10 18.25
N TYR A 198 -14.06 -16.79 18.42
CA TYR A 198 -14.21 -15.81 17.37
C TYR A 198 -12.87 -15.60 16.64
N LEU A 199 -12.87 -15.76 15.33
CA LEU A 199 -11.75 -15.34 14.47
C LEU A 199 -12.10 -14.01 13.81
N PRO A 200 -11.30 -12.95 13.99
CA PRO A 200 -11.50 -11.70 13.26
C PRO A 200 -11.53 -11.94 11.75
N LYS A 201 -12.36 -11.17 11.05
CA LYS A 201 -12.50 -11.27 9.59
C LYS A 201 -11.15 -11.07 8.91
N GLY A 202 -10.70 -12.08 8.16
CA GLY A 202 -9.41 -12.04 7.47
C GLY A 202 -8.26 -12.72 8.21
N THR A 203 -8.49 -13.29 9.38
CA THR A 203 -7.52 -14.11 10.09
C THR A 203 -7.64 -15.55 9.62
N VAL A 204 -6.51 -16.21 9.41
CA VAL A 204 -6.41 -17.66 9.19
C VAL A 204 -5.70 -18.30 10.36
N ARG A 205 -6.12 -19.52 10.71
CA ARG A 205 -5.46 -20.34 11.73
C ARG A 205 -4.54 -21.33 11.03
N ILE A 206 -3.34 -21.48 11.55
CA ILE A 206 -2.38 -22.50 11.12
C ILE A 206 -2.46 -23.66 12.12
N GLN A 207 -2.65 -24.87 11.59
CA GLN A 207 -2.71 -26.08 12.37
C GLN A 207 -1.52 -26.98 12.03
N GLY A 208 -0.84 -27.50 13.07
CA GLY A 208 0.34 -28.34 12.91
C GLY A 208 1.66 -27.58 13.02
N THR A 209 2.76 -28.24 12.64
CA THR A 209 4.12 -27.72 12.77
C THR A 209 4.43 -26.71 11.68
N LYS A 210 5.07 -25.60 12.03
CA LYS A 210 5.60 -24.61 11.11
C LYS A 210 7.05 -24.92 10.78
N ASN A 211 7.42 -24.78 9.53
CA ASN A 211 8.84 -24.88 9.12
C ASN A 211 9.45 -23.48 9.26
N LEU A 212 10.20 -23.26 10.33
CA LEU A 212 10.66 -21.95 10.77
C LEU A 212 12.10 -21.69 10.31
N LYS A 213 12.35 -20.49 9.75
CA LYS A 213 13.67 -19.91 9.54
C LYS A 213 13.81 -18.65 10.38
N LYS A 214 14.85 -18.63 11.23
CA LYS A 214 15.04 -17.55 12.22
C LYS A 214 15.93 -16.44 11.70
N ASN A 215 15.77 -15.24 12.28
CA ASN A 215 16.70 -14.12 12.16
C ASN A 215 16.91 -13.63 10.70
N ILE A 216 15.86 -13.58 9.90
CA ILE A 216 15.94 -13.09 8.52
C ILE A 216 16.03 -11.57 8.54
N MET A 217 17.08 -11.00 7.91
CA MET A 217 17.22 -9.57 7.71
C MET A 217 16.38 -9.10 6.53
N PRO A 218 15.61 -8.01 6.69
CA PRO A 218 14.84 -7.45 5.58
C PRO A 218 15.78 -6.77 4.57
N GLN A 219 15.73 -7.23 3.32
CA GLN A 219 16.33 -6.58 2.16
C GLN A 219 15.50 -6.89 0.92
N ILE A 220 15.56 -6.06 -0.11
CA ILE A 220 14.79 -6.26 -1.33
C ILE A 220 15.55 -5.74 -2.53
N ALA A 221 15.50 -6.49 -3.62
CA ALA A 221 15.95 -6.02 -4.91
C ALA A 221 14.76 -5.59 -5.78
N ILE A 222 14.97 -4.60 -6.64
CA ILE A 222 13.99 -4.10 -7.60
C ILE A 222 14.66 -4.04 -8.96
N GLY A 223 14.06 -4.71 -9.94
CA GLY A 223 14.57 -4.75 -11.31
C GLY A 223 13.48 -4.59 -12.35
N VAL A 224 13.90 -4.54 -13.61
CA VAL A 224 12.99 -4.52 -14.76
C VAL A 224 12.95 -5.92 -15.34
N TYR A 225 11.81 -6.58 -15.21
CA TYR A 225 11.51 -7.87 -15.80
C TYR A 225 10.93 -7.67 -17.19
N ASN A 226 11.52 -8.31 -18.19
CA ASN A 226 10.99 -8.26 -19.57
C ASN A 226 9.98 -9.38 -19.77
N LYS A 227 8.71 -9.03 -19.76
CA LYS A 227 7.62 -9.95 -20.05
C LYS A 227 7.20 -9.79 -21.51
N ASP A 228 7.57 -10.71 -22.38
CA ASP A 228 7.18 -10.72 -23.79
C ASP A 228 7.44 -9.39 -24.52
N GLY A 229 8.60 -8.78 -24.27
CA GLY A 229 8.96 -7.46 -24.84
C GLY A 229 8.39 -6.26 -24.07
N ASN A 230 7.75 -6.49 -22.92
CA ASN A 230 7.14 -5.43 -22.11
C ASN A 230 7.83 -5.30 -20.75
N PRO A 231 8.42 -4.14 -20.46
CA PRO A 231 9.11 -3.90 -19.20
C PRO A 231 8.12 -3.79 -18.05
N THR A 232 8.24 -4.66 -17.08
CA THR A 232 7.44 -4.68 -15.85
C THR A 232 8.38 -4.61 -14.64
N LEU A 233 8.04 -3.80 -13.65
CA LEU A 233 8.81 -3.74 -12.41
C LEU A 233 8.55 -4.99 -11.58
N MET A 234 9.61 -5.64 -11.15
CA MET A 234 9.58 -6.81 -10.29
C MET A 234 10.41 -6.53 -9.03
N SER A 235 9.92 -6.94 -7.87
CA SER A 235 10.63 -6.79 -6.60
C SER A 235 10.58 -8.07 -5.80
N GLY A 236 11.70 -8.45 -5.21
CA GLY A 236 11.88 -9.68 -4.45
C GLY A 236 13.28 -9.79 -3.88
N PRO A 237 13.69 -10.96 -3.40
CA PRO A 237 15.03 -11.26 -2.94
C PRO A 237 16.08 -11.04 -4.03
N GLU A 238 17.33 -10.75 -3.63
CA GLU A 238 18.37 -10.39 -4.59
C GLU A 238 18.60 -11.50 -5.63
N ASP A 239 18.67 -12.77 -5.22
CA ASP A 239 18.94 -13.88 -6.13
C ASP A 239 17.82 -14.09 -7.15
N ALA A 240 16.57 -13.98 -6.74
CA ALA A 240 15.40 -14.01 -7.62
C ALA A 240 15.47 -12.90 -8.68
N ILE A 241 15.71 -11.66 -8.24
CA ILE A 241 15.78 -10.50 -9.13
C ILE A 241 17.01 -10.56 -10.04
N LYS A 242 18.14 -10.93 -9.50
CA LYS A 242 19.39 -11.16 -10.25
C LYS A 242 19.22 -12.19 -11.38
N LYS A 243 18.44 -13.24 -11.17
CA LYS A 243 18.18 -14.25 -12.19
C LYS A 243 17.27 -13.73 -13.30
N ASN A 244 16.23 -13.01 -12.93
CA ASN A 244 15.13 -12.68 -13.82
C ASN A 244 15.21 -11.27 -14.45
N CYS A 245 16.07 -10.37 -13.93
CA CYS A 245 16.23 -9.00 -14.41
C CYS A 245 17.66 -8.76 -14.88
N GLN A 246 17.81 -7.92 -15.92
CA GLN A 246 19.15 -7.52 -16.39
C GLN A 246 19.77 -6.50 -15.45
N ASN A 247 19.01 -5.44 -15.13
CA ASN A 247 19.43 -4.36 -14.26
C ASN A 247 18.58 -4.34 -13.01
N TYR A 248 19.21 -4.15 -11.86
CA TYR A 248 18.48 -4.08 -10.60
C TYR A 248 19.19 -3.24 -9.54
N LEU A 249 18.42 -2.83 -8.56
CA LEU A 249 18.86 -2.11 -7.38
C LEU A 249 18.60 -2.95 -6.15
N LEU A 250 19.55 -2.99 -5.21
CA LEU A 250 19.39 -3.60 -3.90
C LEU A 250 19.14 -2.53 -2.85
N LEU A 251 18.09 -2.72 -2.05
CA LEU A 251 17.65 -1.80 -1.02
C LEU A 251 17.62 -2.48 0.34
N ILE A 252 17.96 -1.70 1.37
CA ILE A 252 17.78 -2.04 2.78
C ILE A 252 16.81 -1.05 3.44
N PRO A 253 16.20 -1.41 4.58
CA PRO A 253 15.33 -0.51 5.33
C PRO A 253 16.01 0.81 5.71
N GLU A 254 15.30 1.93 5.50
CA GLU A 254 15.69 3.24 6.00
C GLU A 254 14.45 4.10 6.26
N LYS A 255 14.51 4.99 7.26
CA LYS A 255 13.40 5.89 7.62
C LYS A 255 13.27 7.06 6.65
N ILE A 256 12.94 6.76 5.41
CA ILE A 256 12.70 7.73 4.33
C ILE A 256 11.25 7.57 3.85
N LYS A 257 10.67 8.64 3.30
CA LYS A 257 9.34 8.54 2.68
C LYS A 257 9.40 7.62 1.46
N VAL A 258 8.43 6.72 1.34
CA VAL A 258 8.35 5.78 0.22
C VAL A 258 8.33 6.48 -1.15
N SER A 259 7.71 7.66 -1.24
CA SER A 259 7.70 8.46 -2.47
C SER A 259 9.07 9.01 -2.86
N GLU A 260 9.92 9.32 -1.89
CA GLU A 260 11.30 9.76 -2.13
C GLU A 260 12.19 8.58 -2.59
N THR A 261 12.04 7.43 -1.94
CA THR A 261 12.69 6.19 -2.39
C THR A 261 12.24 5.83 -3.81
N ALA A 262 10.95 5.90 -4.11
CA ALA A 262 10.42 5.61 -5.45
C ALA A 262 11.00 6.54 -6.53
N LYS A 263 11.19 7.83 -6.25
CA LYS A 263 11.84 8.78 -7.16
C LYS A 263 13.30 8.39 -7.42
N LYS A 264 14.05 8.02 -6.37
CA LYS A 264 15.45 7.58 -6.49
C LYS A 264 15.53 6.27 -7.28
N VAL A 265 14.70 5.27 -6.94
CA VAL A 265 14.62 3.99 -7.67
C VAL A 265 14.31 4.24 -9.15
N LYS A 266 13.35 5.10 -9.47
CA LYS A 266 13.02 5.45 -10.86
C LYS A 266 14.21 6.06 -11.58
N SER A 267 14.88 7.05 -10.99
CA SER A 267 16.03 7.73 -11.62
C SER A 267 17.21 6.77 -11.84
N GLU A 268 17.53 5.94 -10.86
CA GLU A 268 18.63 4.97 -10.95
C GLU A 268 18.34 3.86 -11.99
N LEU A 269 17.13 3.29 -12.00
CA LEU A 269 16.76 2.29 -13.01
C LEU A 269 16.78 2.86 -14.42
N ILE A 270 16.38 4.13 -14.62
CA ILE A 270 16.50 4.81 -15.91
C ILE A 270 17.98 4.98 -16.30
N ALA A 271 18.84 5.33 -15.35
CA ALA A 271 20.28 5.49 -15.62
C ALA A 271 20.99 4.17 -15.96
N LEU A 272 20.54 3.07 -15.35
CA LEU A 272 21.08 1.72 -15.61
C LEU A 272 20.57 1.12 -16.94
N SER A 273 19.38 1.51 -17.38
CA SER A 273 18.75 0.96 -18.58
C SER A 273 19.29 1.64 -19.83
N ASP A 274 19.68 0.86 -20.84
CA ASP A 274 19.99 1.39 -22.16
C ASP A 274 18.67 1.91 -22.78
N MET A 275 18.60 3.22 -23.02
CA MET A 275 17.40 4.01 -23.34
C MET A 275 16.56 3.53 -24.52
N LYS A 276 17.01 2.55 -25.30
CA LYS A 276 16.33 2.05 -26.50
C LYS A 276 15.30 0.95 -26.22
N GLU A 277 15.40 0.26 -25.11
CA GLU A 277 14.63 -0.95 -24.87
C GLU A 277 13.42 -0.75 -23.96
N TYR A 278 13.46 0.25 -23.05
CA TYR A 278 12.39 0.42 -22.04
C TYR A 278 12.03 1.87 -21.78
N ASP A 279 10.77 2.23 -22.04
CA ASP A 279 10.23 3.55 -21.68
C ASP A 279 9.84 3.63 -20.20
N LEU A 280 10.85 3.46 -19.31
CA LEU A 280 10.67 3.65 -17.87
C LEU A 280 10.34 5.10 -17.50
N LYS A 281 10.68 6.06 -18.36
CA LYS A 281 10.40 7.49 -18.13
C LYS A 281 8.90 7.75 -18.12
N SER A 282 8.16 7.08 -19.01
CA SER A 282 6.70 7.24 -19.12
C SER A 282 5.92 6.57 -18.01
N LYS A 283 6.53 5.59 -17.27
CA LYS A 283 5.84 4.91 -16.16
C LYS A 283 5.54 5.88 -15.02
N PRO A 284 4.30 5.87 -14.49
CA PRO A 284 3.93 6.70 -13.35
C PRO A 284 4.75 6.34 -12.10
N LEU A 285 4.94 7.29 -11.20
CA LEU A 285 5.66 7.08 -9.94
C LEU A 285 4.98 6.01 -9.07
N ASP A 286 3.66 5.89 -9.18
CA ASP A 286 2.87 4.90 -8.43
C ASP A 286 3.28 3.46 -8.74
N ASP A 287 3.71 3.15 -9.95
CA ASP A 287 4.22 1.82 -10.29
C ASP A 287 5.48 1.47 -9.48
N PHE A 288 6.36 2.46 -9.26
CA PHE A 288 7.56 2.29 -8.42
C PHE A 288 7.21 2.21 -6.93
N ILE A 289 6.23 2.98 -6.46
CA ILE A 289 5.72 2.88 -5.09
C ILE A 289 5.14 1.49 -4.83
N ARG A 290 4.43 0.93 -5.80
CA ARG A 290 3.77 -0.39 -5.66
C ARG A 290 4.73 -1.55 -5.46
N VAL A 291 5.95 -1.48 -5.94
CA VAL A 291 6.96 -2.55 -5.80
C VAL A 291 7.82 -2.39 -4.55
N LEU A 292 7.72 -1.26 -3.85
CA LEU A 292 8.41 -1.00 -2.59
C LEU A 292 7.66 -1.57 -1.38
N PRO A 293 8.36 -1.89 -0.28
CA PRO A 293 7.75 -2.09 1.02
C PRO A 293 6.98 -0.85 1.51
N ALA A 294 6.20 -1.00 2.58
CA ALA A 294 5.30 0.06 3.09
C ALA A 294 6.02 1.31 3.62
N SER A 295 7.31 1.26 3.87
CA SER A 295 8.16 2.41 4.17
C SER A 295 9.30 2.51 3.15
N GLY A 296 10.01 3.63 3.15
CA GLY A 296 11.14 3.84 2.25
C GLY A 296 12.34 2.95 2.57
N GLY A 297 13.35 3.04 1.73
CA GLY A 297 14.60 2.31 1.88
C GLY A 297 15.75 3.03 1.21
N LYS A 298 16.96 2.61 1.54
CA LYS A 298 18.22 3.11 0.97
C LYS A 298 18.71 2.13 -0.09
N ILE A 299 19.05 2.64 -1.26
CA ILE A 299 19.75 1.89 -2.30
C ILE A 299 21.19 1.71 -1.84
N ILE A 300 21.63 0.47 -1.74
CA ILE A 300 23.02 0.12 -1.35
C ILE A 300 23.84 -0.41 -2.51
N LYS A 301 23.18 -0.87 -3.58
CA LYS A 301 23.83 -1.48 -4.74
C LYS A 301 23.02 -1.22 -6.00
N SER A 302 23.68 -0.80 -7.07
CA SER A 302 23.11 -0.61 -8.40
C SER A 302 23.89 -1.51 -9.37
N ILE A 303 23.20 -2.44 -10.04
CA ILE A 303 23.82 -3.45 -10.87
C ILE A 303 23.30 -3.34 -12.29
N LYS A 304 24.23 -3.20 -13.21
CA LYS A 304 24.05 -3.34 -14.66
C LYS A 304 24.73 -4.63 -15.10
N LYS A 305 24.00 -5.50 -15.81
CA LYS A 305 24.55 -6.68 -16.48
C LYS A 305 24.84 -6.40 -17.95
#